data_d4dff80030232983c69fe66d25fd531c
#
_entry.id   d4dff80030232983c69fe66d25fd531c
#
_cell.length_a   1.000
_cell.length_b   1.000
_cell.length_c   1.000
_cell.angle_alpha   90.00
_cell.angle_beta   90.00
_cell.angle_gamma   90.00
#
_symmetry.space_group_name_H-M   'P 1'
#
loop_
_entity.id
_entity.type
_entity.pdbx_description
1 polymer ?
#
loop_
_entity_poly.entity_id
_entity_poly.type
_entity_poly.pdbx_seq_one_letter_code
_entity_poly.pdbx_strand_id
1 'polypeptide(L)'
;MNGKIVTLDVLSSDEELAKDIAMQIAAMRPSYLSKEDVPSEVVEKERTILKETAVNEGLAENKIDMIVNGRLNKFYEEICLLEQGFIKENKMKVSKYVESKNSKILSFVRYEVGEGMEKKEENFADEVMKQMNA
;
A
#
# COMPACT_ATOMS: atom_id res chain seq x y z
N MET A 1 -3.70 23.36 -2.42
CA MET A 1 -2.99 22.74 -1.30
C MET A 1 -3.28 21.24 -1.26
N ASN A 2 -2.25 20.45 -1.26
CA ASN A 2 -2.41 19.00 -1.24
C ASN A 2 -2.60 18.54 0.19
N GLY A 3 -3.80 18.07 0.50
CA GLY A 3 -4.08 17.43 1.77
C GLY A 3 -4.10 15.93 1.61
N LYS A 4 -3.76 15.22 2.66
CA LYS A 4 -3.86 13.76 2.71
C LYS A 4 -4.76 13.38 3.86
N ILE A 5 -5.74 12.55 3.57
CA ILE A 5 -6.65 12.01 4.57
C ILE A 5 -6.39 10.52 4.67
N VAL A 6 -6.06 10.06 5.86
CA VAL A 6 -5.82 8.65 6.15
C VAL A 6 -6.82 8.21 7.21
N THR A 7 -7.62 7.22 6.87
CA THR A 7 -8.51 6.56 7.81
C THR A 7 -7.91 5.20 8.13
N LEU A 8 -7.65 4.94 9.40
CA LEU A 8 -6.99 3.73 9.85
C LEU A 8 -7.85 3.02 10.88
N ASP A 9 -8.16 1.77 10.60
CA ASP A 9 -8.85 0.89 11.53
C ASP A 9 -7.83 -0.08 12.09
N VAL A 10 -7.47 0.11 13.35
CA VAL A 10 -6.42 -0.67 13.99
C VAL A 10 -6.91 -1.18 15.34
N LEU A 11 -6.62 -2.45 15.61
CA LEU A 11 -6.89 -3.07 16.89
C LEU A 11 -5.66 -2.87 17.78
N SER A 12 -5.67 -1.79 18.56
CA SER A 12 -4.57 -1.43 19.43
C SER A 12 -5.05 -0.43 20.48
N SER A 13 -4.47 -0.51 21.68
CA SER A 13 -4.62 0.51 22.71
C SER A 13 -3.50 1.56 22.65
N ASP A 14 -2.57 1.41 21.73
CA ASP A 14 -1.41 2.29 21.57
C ASP A 14 -1.69 3.37 20.53
N GLU A 15 -1.94 4.59 21.02
CA GLU A 15 -2.20 5.74 20.15
C GLU A 15 -0.99 6.13 19.32
N GLU A 16 0.22 5.95 19.87
CA GLU A 16 1.45 6.25 19.16
C GLU A 16 1.60 5.35 17.93
N LEU A 17 1.28 4.06 18.07
CA LEU A 17 1.28 3.12 16.95
C LEU A 17 0.32 3.58 15.86
N ALA A 18 -0.88 3.98 16.23
CA ALA A 18 -1.86 4.45 15.25
C ALA A 18 -1.35 5.67 14.48
N LYS A 19 -0.72 6.62 15.18
CA LYS A 19 -0.14 7.80 14.55
C LYS A 19 1.03 7.45 13.63
N ASP A 20 1.89 6.55 14.08
CA ASP A 20 3.06 6.12 13.30
C ASP A 20 2.63 5.42 12.01
N ILE A 21 1.64 4.54 12.10
CA ILE A 21 1.11 3.84 10.92
C ILE A 21 0.40 4.81 9.98
N ALA A 22 -0.36 5.75 10.50
CA ALA A 22 -1.00 6.78 9.67
C ALA A 22 0.06 7.60 8.92
N MET A 23 1.15 7.95 9.58
CA MET A 23 2.27 8.66 8.97
C MET A 23 2.94 7.80 7.88
N GLN A 24 3.12 6.51 8.14
CA GLN A 24 3.65 5.56 7.16
C GLN A 24 2.79 5.53 5.91
N ILE A 25 1.46 5.44 6.07
CA ILE A 25 0.53 5.41 4.95
C ILE A 25 0.61 6.71 4.15
N ALA A 26 0.65 7.85 4.82
CA ALA A 26 0.71 9.15 4.16
C ALA A 26 2.03 9.32 3.39
N ALA A 27 3.15 8.85 3.94
CA ALA A 27 4.47 9.01 3.34
C ALA A 27 4.74 8.02 2.22
N MET A 28 4.41 6.75 2.41
CA MET A 28 4.77 5.67 1.49
C MET A 28 3.67 5.28 0.51
N ARG A 29 2.47 5.77 0.71
CA ARG A 29 1.32 5.58 -0.20
C ARG A 29 1.03 4.13 -0.58
N PRO A 30 0.87 3.22 0.39
CA PRO A 30 0.51 1.84 0.06
C PRO A 30 -0.89 1.78 -0.55
N SER A 31 -1.08 0.83 -1.47
CA SER A 31 -2.37 0.62 -2.12
C SER A 31 -3.17 -0.49 -1.45
N TYR A 32 -2.49 -1.42 -0.79
CA TYR A 32 -3.10 -2.59 -0.15
C TYR A 32 -2.52 -2.78 1.24
N LEU A 33 -3.27 -3.47 2.09
CA LEU A 33 -2.82 -3.78 3.45
C LEU A 33 -1.75 -4.87 3.44
N SER A 34 -2.03 -5.98 2.76
CA SER A 34 -1.13 -7.14 2.71
C SER A 34 -1.07 -7.71 1.30
N LYS A 35 -0.16 -8.66 1.09
CA LYS A 35 -0.05 -9.39 -0.19
C LYS A 35 -1.35 -10.07 -0.59
N GLU A 36 -2.08 -10.57 0.40
CA GLU A 36 -3.32 -11.31 0.19
C GLU A 36 -4.44 -10.42 -0.33
N ASP A 37 -4.36 -9.12 -0.06
CA ASP A 37 -5.35 -8.15 -0.53
C ASP A 37 -5.12 -7.72 -1.97
N VAL A 38 -3.94 -8.01 -2.54
CA VAL A 38 -3.64 -7.65 -3.93
C VAL A 38 -4.40 -8.59 -4.86
N PRO A 39 -5.24 -8.05 -5.76
CA PRO A 39 -5.96 -8.88 -6.72
C PRO A 39 -5.00 -9.70 -7.59
N SER A 40 -5.38 -10.93 -7.89
CA SER A 40 -4.55 -11.80 -8.73
C SER A 40 -4.29 -11.19 -10.11
N GLU A 41 -5.24 -10.45 -10.64
CA GLU A 41 -5.10 -9.75 -11.91
C GLU A 41 -3.96 -8.73 -11.90
N VAL A 42 -3.82 -8.01 -10.80
CA VAL A 42 -2.74 -7.03 -10.61
C VAL A 42 -1.39 -7.74 -10.56
N VAL A 43 -1.31 -8.83 -9.83
CA VAL A 43 -0.08 -9.64 -9.70
C VAL A 43 0.32 -10.22 -11.05
N GLU A 44 -0.62 -10.80 -11.78
CA GLU A 44 -0.34 -11.40 -13.09
C GLU A 44 0.10 -10.36 -14.11
N LYS A 45 -0.54 -9.20 -14.10
CA LYS A 45 -0.16 -8.09 -14.99
C LYS A 45 1.26 -7.64 -14.70
N GLU A 46 1.61 -7.45 -13.44
CA GLU A 46 2.95 -7.05 -13.04
C GLU A 46 3.97 -8.12 -13.39
N ARG A 47 3.65 -9.38 -13.15
CA ARG A 47 4.51 -10.52 -13.50
C ARG A 47 4.81 -10.52 -15.01
N THR A 48 3.80 -10.29 -15.84
CA THR A 48 3.96 -10.23 -17.29
C THR A 48 4.91 -9.10 -17.68
N ILE A 49 4.73 -7.92 -17.11
CA ILE A 49 5.57 -6.75 -17.38
C ILE A 49 7.02 -7.03 -16.97
N LEU A 50 7.20 -7.59 -15.78
CA LEU A 50 8.54 -7.91 -15.27
C LEU A 50 9.23 -8.97 -16.13
N LYS A 51 8.49 -9.94 -16.62
CA LYS A 51 9.01 -10.99 -17.49
C LYS A 51 9.46 -10.41 -18.83
N GLU A 52 8.63 -9.56 -19.44
CA GLU A 52 8.97 -8.88 -20.69
C GLU A 52 10.21 -8.00 -20.52
N THR A 53 10.28 -7.26 -19.41
CA THR A 53 11.43 -6.42 -19.09
C THR A 53 12.69 -7.26 -18.96
N ALA A 54 12.63 -8.39 -18.29
CA ALA A 54 13.77 -9.30 -18.11
C ALA A 54 14.24 -9.86 -19.45
N VAL A 55 13.33 -10.23 -20.33
CA VAL A 55 13.65 -10.72 -21.67
C VAL A 55 14.35 -9.61 -22.48
N ASN A 56 13.83 -8.40 -22.41
CA ASN A 56 14.39 -7.25 -23.13
C ASN A 56 15.79 -6.86 -22.61
N GLU A 57 16.05 -7.12 -21.34
CA GLU A 57 17.37 -6.91 -20.74
C GLU A 57 18.40 -7.97 -21.17
N GLY A 58 17.94 -9.00 -21.89
CA GLY A 58 18.82 -10.06 -22.35
C GLY A 58 19.19 -11.09 -21.30
N LEU A 59 18.38 -11.23 -20.24
CA LEU A 59 18.65 -12.18 -19.20
C LEU A 59 18.41 -13.61 -19.68
N ALA A 60 19.19 -14.56 -19.13
CA ALA A 60 19.07 -15.96 -19.48
C ALA A 60 17.71 -16.52 -19.06
N GLU A 61 17.09 -17.29 -19.94
CA GLU A 61 15.74 -17.83 -19.74
C GLU A 61 15.60 -18.60 -18.43
N ASN A 62 16.61 -19.35 -18.04
CA ASN A 62 16.60 -20.11 -16.79
C ASN A 62 16.71 -19.23 -15.53
N LYS A 63 17.08 -17.96 -15.68
CA LYS A 63 17.19 -17.01 -14.58
C LYS A 63 15.99 -16.06 -14.49
N ILE A 64 15.20 -15.97 -15.55
CA ILE A 64 14.09 -15.02 -15.65
C ILE A 64 13.10 -15.22 -14.51
N ASP A 65 12.67 -16.46 -14.24
CA ASP A 65 11.68 -16.74 -13.19
C ASP A 65 12.17 -16.30 -11.81
N MET A 66 13.42 -16.55 -11.49
CA MET A 66 14.01 -16.15 -10.21
C MET A 66 14.06 -14.63 -10.08
N ILE A 67 14.46 -13.95 -11.14
CA ILE A 67 14.58 -12.49 -11.19
C ILE A 67 13.18 -11.87 -11.10
N VAL A 68 12.21 -12.40 -11.84
CA VAL A 68 10.82 -11.92 -11.80
C VAL A 68 10.24 -12.07 -10.39
N ASN A 69 10.46 -13.21 -9.73
CA ASN A 69 10.00 -13.42 -8.37
C ASN A 69 10.64 -12.43 -7.39
N GLY A 70 11.94 -12.15 -7.54
CA GLY A 70 12.63 -11.17 -6.71
C GLY A 70 12.09 -9.75 -6.92
N ARG A 71 11.85 -9.36 -8.16
CA ARG A 71 11.28 -8.06 -8.49
C ARG A 71 9.82 -7.95 -8.04
N LEU A 72 9.08 -9.04 -8.11
CA LEU A 72 7.69 -9.08 -7.65
C LEU A 72 7.61 -8.89 -6.13
N ASN A 73 8.57 -9.46 -5.38
CA ASN A 73 8.64 -9.22 -3.94
C ASN A 73 8.88 -7.74 -3.62
N LYS A 74 9.71 -7.07 -4.39
CA LYS A 74 9.91 -5.62 -4.25
C LYS A 74 8.65 -4.84 -4.57
N PHE A 75 7.89 -5.29 -5.56
CA PHE A 75 6.62 -4.69 -5.91
C PHE A 75 5.65 -4.76 -4.72
N TYR A 76 5.56 -5.90 -4.05
CA TYR A 76 4.75 -6.03 -2.83
C TYR A 76 5.24 -5.09 -1.72
N GLU A 77 6.55 -4.94 -1.56
CA GLU A 77 7.12 -4.02 -0.58
C GLU A 77 6.74 -2.56 -0.84
N GLU A 78 6.45 -2.23 -2.09
CA GLU A 78 6.05 -0.88 -2.46
C GLU A 78 4.56 -0.62 -2.25
N ILE A 79 3.70 -1.61 -2.55
CA ILE A 79 2.25 -1.41 -2.59
C ILE A 79 1.52 -1.93 -1.36
N CYS A 80 2.13 -2.80 -0.57
CA CYS A 80 1.49 -3.41 0.60
C CYS A 80 2.02 -2.80 1.89
N LEU A 81 1.14 -2.21 2.69
CA LEU A 81 1.53 -1.54 3.93
C LEU A 81 2.36 -2.45 4.84
N LEU A 82 1.89 -3.68 5.06
CA LEU A 82 2.55 -4.60 5.97
C LEU A 82 3.91 -5.08 5.46
N GLU A 83 4.15 -5.01 4.16
CA GLU A 83 5.41 -5.41 3.56
C GLU A 83 6.42 -4.27 3.46
N GLN A 84 5.98 -3.03 3.64
CA GLN A 84 6.85 -1.86 3.58
C GLN A 84 7.81 -1.80 4.75
N GLY A 85 9.01 -1.25 4.52
CA GLY A 85 9.93 -0.93 5.61
C GLY A 85 9.36 0.23 6.43
N PHE A 86 9.43 0.12 7.75
CA PHE A 86 8.91 1.15 8.63
C PHE A 86 9.78 2.42 8.53
N ILE A 87 9.15 3.57 8.33
CA ILE A 87 9.87 4.83 8.11
C ILE A 87 10.71 5.26 9.32
N LYS A 88 10.31 4.90 10.52
CA LYS A 88 11.06 5.20 11.74
C LYS A 88 12.21 4.23 11.96
N GLU A 89 12.11 3.03 11.43
CA GLU A 89 13.16 2.01 11.57
C GLU A 89 13.21 1.14 10.32
N ASN A 90 14.11 1.48 9.41
CA ASN A 90 14.21 0.85 8.08
C ASN A 90 14.49 -0.66 8.12
N LYS A 91 15.05 -1.16 9.21
CA LYS A 91 15.38 -2.59 9.36
C LYS A 91 14.18 -3.44 9.73
N MET A 92 13.07 -2.81 10.09
CA MET A 92 11.86 -3.49 10.53
C MET A 92 10.75 -3.24 9.53
N LYS A 93 10.04 -4.29 9.15
CA LYS A 93 8.83 -4.15 8.33
C LYS A 93 7.68 -3.67 9.21
N VAL A 94 6.72 -2.98 8.61
CA VAL A 94 5.51 -2.51 9.30
C VAL A 94 4.82 -3.67 10.01
N SER A 95 4.72 -4.84 9.38
CA SER A 95 4.10 -6.02 10.00
C SER A 95 4.79 -6.42 11.31
N LYS A 96 6.11 -6.36 11.34
CA LYS A 96 6.89 -6.71 12.54
C LYS A 96 6.71 -5.66 13.64
N TYR A 97 6.65 -4.40 13.28
CA TYR A 97 6.41 -3.33 14.23
C TYR A 97 5.04 -3.51 14.90
N VAL A 98 4.01 -3.76 14.12
CA VAL A 98 2.65 -3.95 14.61
C VAL A 98 2.57 -5.17 15.52
N GLU A 99 3.21 -6.28 15.14
CA GLU A 99 3.29 -7.49 15.96
C GLU A 99 4.01 -7.23 17.29
N SER A 100 5.09 -6.45 17.27
CA SER A 100 5.87 -6.13 18.46
C SER A 100 5.05 -5.34 19.49
N LYS A 101 4.01 -4.65 19.05
CA LYS A 101 3.10 -3.89 19.91
C LYS A 101 1.82 -4.65 20.23
N ASN A 102 1.75 -5.94 19.92
CA ASN A 102 0.56 -6.79 20.12
C ASN A 102 -0.68 -6.16 19.49
N SER A 103 -0.52 -5.60 18.31
CA SER A 103 -1.56 -4.87 17.61
C SER A 103 -1.80 -5.47 16.24
N LYS A 104 -2.90 -5.09 15.61
CA LYS A 104 -3.27 -5.56 14.29
C LYS A 104 -3.92 -4.43 13.50
N ILE A 105 -3.51 -4.27 12.26
CA ILE A 105 -4.17 -3.35 11.34
C ILE A 105 -5.29 -4.11 10.65
N LEU A 106 -6.52 -3.62 10.79
CA LEU A 106 -7.70 -4.25 10.19
C LEU A 106 -7.94 -3.73 8.77
N SER A 107 -7.83 -2.42 8.59
CA SER A 107 -8.00 -1.79 7.28
C SER A 107 -7.46 -0.38 7.31
N PHE A 108 -7.27 0.19 6.13
CA PHE A 108 -6.97 1.61 5.99
C PHE A 108 -7.56 2.14 4.71
N VAL A 109 -7.80 3.44 4.67
CA VAL A 109 -8.23 4.15 3.47
C VAL A 109 -7.38 5.42 3.37
N ARG A 110 -6.91 5.68 2.17
CA ARG A 110 -6.06 6.82 1.89
C ARG A 110 -6.68 7.67 0.81
N TYR A 111 -6.82 8.96 1.10
CA TYR A 111 -7.27 9.95 0.12
C TYR A 111 -6.22 11.03 0.00
N GLU A 112 -5.96 11.46 -1.23
CA GLU A 112 -5.14 12.63 -1.49
C GLU A 112 -6.01 13.69 -2.10
N VAL A 113 -5.95 14.89 -1.53
CA VAL A 113 -6.63 16.05 -2.04
C VAL A 113 -5.61 16.84 -2.85
N GLY A 114 -5.89 17.07 -4.12
CA GLY A 114 -4.97 17.81 -4.95
C GLY A 114 -5.29 17.72 -6.41
N GLU A 115 -4.36 18.17 -7.21
CA GLU A 115 -4.51 18.26 -8.65
C GLU A 115 -4.76 16.88 -9.27
N GLY A 116 -5.72 16.84 -10.18
CA GLY A 116 -6.11 15.62 -10.86
C GLY A 116 -7.19 14.82 -10.15
N MET A 117 -7.51 15.17 -8.91
CA MET A 117 -8.54 14.50 -8.12
C MET A 117 -9.79 15.35 -7.89
N GLU A 118 -9.80 16.57 -8.38
CA GLU A 118 -10.88 17.51 -8.15
C GLU A 118 -12.25 16.96 -8.53
N LYS A 119 -12.37 16.34 -9.70
CA LYS A 119 -13.63 15.75 -10.15
C LYS A 119 -14.06 14.57 -9.30
N LYS A 120 -13.12 13.72 -8.91
CA LYS A 120 -13.41 12.59 -8.04
C LYS A 120 -13.77 13.06 -6.64
N GLU A 121 -13.12 14.11 -6.18
CA GLU A 121 -13.40 14.73 -4.89
C GLU A 121 -14.83 15.27 -4.84
N GLU A 122 -15.27 15.96 -5.89
CA GLU A 122 -16.64 16.44 -5.99
C GLU A 122 -17.65 15.30 -5.93
N ASN A 123 -17.43 14.25 -6.70
CA ASN A 123 -18.29 13.08 -6.69
C ASN A 123 -18.33 12.42 -5.32
N PHE A 124 -17.19 12.35 -4.66
CA PHE A 124 -17.09 11.77 -3.33
C PHE A 124 -17.86 12.61 -2.32
N ALA A 125 -17.71 13.93 -2.37
CA ALA A 125 -18.41 14.84 -1.50
C ALA A 125 -19.94 14.72 -1.68
N ASP A 126 -20.39 14.61 -2.91
CA ASP A 126 -21.81 14.43 -3.24
C ASP A 126 -22.35 13.12 -2.67
N GLU A 127 -21.59 12.05 -2.80
CA GLU A 127 -21.97 10.74 -2.24
C GLU A 127 -22.07 10.78 -0.72
N VAL A 128 -21.11 11.42 -0.07
CA VAL A 128 -21.11 11.56 1.38
C VAL A 128 -22.32 12.38 1.82
N MET A 129 -22.62 13.47 1.15
CA MET A 129 -23.79 14.29 1.44
C MET A 129 -25.09 13.52 1.28
N LYS A 130 -25.20 12.73 0.22
CA LYS A 130 -26.39 11.87 0.00
C LYS A 130 -26.56 10.88 1.13
N GLN A 131 -25.48 10.26 1.58
CA GLN A 131 -25.51 9.32 2.68
C GLN A 131 -25.89 9.98 3.99
N MET A 132 -25.41 11.18 4.22
CA MET A 132 -25.72 11.94 5.44
C MET A 132 -27.16 12.42 5.48
N ASN A 133 -27.75 12.67 4.32
CA ASN A 133 -29.11 13.17 4.19
C ASN A 133 -30.16 12.07 3.98
N ALA A 134 -29.71 10.85 3.83
CA ALA A 134 -30.60 9.71 3.59
C ALA A 134 -31.25 9.18 4.85
#